data_dbe5dc8fa8dffc27a1737dff6586673d
#
_entry.id   dbe5dc8fa8dffc27a1737dff6586673d
#
_cell.length_a   1.000
_cell.length_b   1.000
_cell.length_c   1.000
_cell.angle_alpha   90.00
_cell.angle_beta   90.00
_cell.angle_gamma   90.00
#
_symmetry.space_group_name_H-M   'P 1'
#
loop_
_entity.id
_entity.type
_entity.pdbx_description
1 polymer ?
#
loop_
_entity_poly.entity_id
_entity_poly.type
_entity_poly.pdbx_seq_one_letter_code
_entity_poly.pdbx_strand_id
1 'polypeptide(L)'
;MNISSIKTPGVYINEIDAFPQSVAQVSTAIPAFVGYTQTAPALNLPTRIVSLLEYNQYFGGAPEPAGINIELDENNIPTDATSVAESKYNLYNSLQLFYANGGGECYIVSIGNYLSPIVQADFENGIAALESYDEPTLLLFPDAVALTAAQLGNIQKTALLQCQDLMDRFVIMDVKQDDIAPDLEDDTLKFRNAVGTQGLKYGAAYYPYLITNFTSQFSFLDVNNAIPGGFKIFSPNNADLNTAIDNYISVASTINTFATKWNAPTLKKTLTPNTDSNTEVGTNLDKIWALLAVLGDPDGIDDTDLQTQSNQIIDSSLINYGRRLADFKAEYSTLLQANGESVGQVSLTPETFTGNWGDDITVDVNSPNTYLNRLSNVTVTGNTTVKQVDYTKVQAELEKLLKQTTTAMTAAFGSFDRYQSFQESALISQVPMYATIVSKLNQSLNTVPPSGAIAGVYAQIDTTRGVWKSPANVSLNGIIGLTDDINDREQGPMNIHETGKSINAIRKFTGQGFLVWGGRTLDGNSNDWRYINVRRLANMIEESVKKACNHYVFEPNNSQTWVNVKGMIENYLTTVWSDGGLAGAKPEHAFFVAVGLNQTMTAVDVNEGRMIVKVGYAPSRPAEFIIVEFKQMLQQS
;
A
#
# COMPACT_ATOMS: atom_id res chain seq x y z
N MET A 1 -19.53 -18.81 -42.12
CA MET A 1 -20.63 -18.87 -43.12
C MET A 1 -21.52 -20.06 -42.82
N ASN A 2 -22.84 -19.95 -42.87
CA ASN A 2 -23.73 -21.09 -42.56
C ASN A 2 -23.89 -21.93 -43.83
N ILE A 3 -23.25 -23.08 -43.90
CA ILE A 3 -23.23 -23.98 -45.09
C ILE A 3 -24.65 -24.40 -45.54
N SER A 4 -25.61 -24.43 -44.61
CA SER A 4 -27.01 -24.76 -44.92
C SER A 4 -27.76 -23.65 -45.71
N SER A 5 -27.19 -22.47 -45.87
CA SER A 5 -27.79 -21.35 -46.62
C SER A 5 -27.34 -21.28 -48.10
N ILE A 6 -26.43 -22.15 -48.53
CA ILE A 6 -25.91 -22.18 -49.91
C ILE A 6 -26.94 -22.88 -50.81
N LYS A 7 -27.52 -22.14 -51.77
CA LYS A 7 -28.58 -22.66 -52.66
C LYS A 7 -28.27 -22.54 -54.16
N THR A 8 -27.11 -21.96 -54.51
CA THR A 8 -26.70 -21.74 -55.91
C THR A 8 -25.36 -22.40 -56.20
N PRO A 9 -25.14 -22.99 -57.40
CA PRO A 9 -23.79 -23.45 -57.78
C PRO A 9 -22.81 -22.30 -57.86
N GLY A 10 -21.66 -22.40 -57.17
CA GLY A 10 -20.64 -21.38 -57.13
C GLY A 10 -19.46 -21.76 -56.22
N VAL A 11 -18.38 -21.01 -56.26
CA VAL A 11 -17.25 -21.13 -55.33
C VAL A 11 -17.55 -20.25 -54.14
N TYR A 12 -17.56 -20.81 -52.97
CA TYR A 12 -17.79 -20.10 -51.70
C TYR A 12 -16.50 -20.12 -50.88
N ILE A 13 -16.05 -18.95 -50.50
CA ILE A 13 -14.89 -18.78 -49.61
C ILE A 13 -15.42 -18.77 -48.18
N ASN A 14 -14.98 -19.71 -47.38
CA ASN A 14 -15.18 -19.71 -45.94
C ASN A 14 -13.82 -19.47 -45.33
N GLU A 15 -13.61 -18.25 -44.83
CA GLU A 15 -12.41 -17.93 -44.03
C GLU A 15 -12.61 -18.58 -42.66
N ILE A 16 -11.76 -19.53 -42.37
CA ILE A 16 -11.64 -20.14 -41.05
C ILE A 16 -10.34 -19.61 -40.45
N ASP A 17 -10.41 -19.01 -39.28
CA ASP A 17 -9.21 -18.63 -38.54
C ASP A 17 -8.36 -19.89 -38.31
N ALA A 18 -7.31 -20.04 -39.10
CA ALA A 18 -6.45 -21.22 -39.08
C ALA A 18 -5.38 -21.16 -37.98
N PHE A 19 -5.25 -20.00 -37.32
CA PHE A 19 -4.26 -19.84 -36.24
C PHE A 19 -4.92 -20.18 -34.90
N PRO A 20 -4.29 -21.07 -34.09
CA PRO A 20 -4.70 -21.28 -32.73
C PRO A 20 -4.57 -19.95 -31.97
N GLN A 21 -5.43 -19.75 -30.97
CA GLN A 21 -5.37 -18.57 -30.12
C GLN A 21 -3.94 -18.41 -29.60
N SER A 22 -3.38 -17.19 -29.70
CA SER A 22 -2.03 -16.92 -29.22
C SER A 22 -2.01 -16.91 -27.68
N VAL A 23 -0.94 -17.44 -27.09
CA VAL A 23 -0.68 -17.30 -25.66
C VAL A 23 -0.46 -15.82 -25.34
N ALA A 24 -1.31 -15.23 -24.50
CA ALA A 24 -1.06 -13.90 -23.95
C ALA A 24 -0.02 -14.03 -22.84
N GLN A 25 1.07 -13.27 -22.97
CA GLN A 25 2.08 -13.21 -21.93
C GLN A 25 1.54 -12.54 -20.67
N VAL A 26 1.74 -13.17 -19.51
CA VAL A 26 1.38 -12.58 -18.23
C VAL A 26 2.37 -11.50 -17.80
N SER A 27 1.91 -10.55 -16.97
CA SER A 27 2.78 -9.58 -16.33
C SER A 27 3.77 -10.27 -15.40
N THR A 28 4.99 -9.71 -15.27
CA THR A 28 6.08 -10.35 -14.52
C THR A 28 6.54 -9.57 -13.30
N ALA A 29 6.20 -8.28 -13.19
CA ALA A 29 6.70 -7.40 -12.14
C ALA A 29 5.57 -6.54 -11.52
N ILE A 30 4.54 -7.20 -11.02
CA ILE A 30 3.48 -6.56 -10.20
C ILE A 30 3.74 -6.93 -8.74
N PRO A 31 4.35 -6.04 -7.93
CA PRO A 31 4.62 -6.33 -6.54
C PRO A 31 3.38 -6.19 -5.67
N ALA A 32 3.30 -7.01 -4.63
CA ALA A 32 2.41 -6.85 -3.49
C ALA A 32 3.25 -6.45 -2.27
N PHE A 33 3.02 -5.24 -1.77
CA PHE A 33 3.58 -4.73 -0.54
C PHE A 33 2.65 -5.07 0.62
N VAL A 34 3.12 -5.89 1.55
CA VAL A 34 2.38 -6.26 2.75
C VAL A 34 2.98 -5.51 3.94
N GLY A 35 2.17 -4.68 4.60
CA GLY A 35 2.66 -3.89 5.72
C GLY A 35 1.60 -2.96 6.32
N TYR A 36 2.04 -2.07 7.18
CA TYR A 36 1.20 -1.14 7.91
C TYR A 36 1.03 0.16 7.13
N THR A 37 -0.11 0.81 7.29
CA THR A 37 -0.48 2.04 6.57
C THR A 37 -1.00 3.09 7.56
N GLN A 38 -1.08 4.35 7.18
CA GLN A 38 -1.62 5.39 8.07
C GLN A 38 -3.09 5.12 8.39
N THR A 39 -3.89 4.84 7.34
CA THR A 39 -5.29 4.42 7.48
C THR A 39 -5.43 3.00 6.96
N ALA A 40 -6.14 2.14 7.69
CA ALA A 40 -6.37 0.75 7.30
C ALA A 40 -7.88 0.56 7.01
N PRO A 41 -8.35 0.96 5.82
CA PRO A 41 -9.79 0.97 5.50
C PRO A 41 -10.37 -0.45 5.46
N ALA A 42 -9.58 -1.44 5.04
CA ALA A 42 -9.91 -2.86 5.09
C ALA A 42 -8.63 -3.67 5.29
N LEU A 43 -8.56 -4.45 6.36
CA LEU A 43 -7.41 -5.29 6.65
C LEU A 43 -7.37 -6.51 5.73
N ASN A 44 -6.16 -6.89 5.31
CA ASN A 44 -5.88 -8.06 4.50
C ASN A 44 -6.64 -8.08 3.15
N LEU A 45 -6.99 -6.91 2.62
CA LEU A 45 -7.61 -6.78 1.29
C LEU A 45 -6.57 -6.26 0.29
N PRO A 46 -6.07 -7.10 -0.63
CA PRO A 46 -5.14 -6.65 -1.67
C PRO A 46 -5.80 -5.59 -2.55
N THR A 47 -5.29 -4.38 -2.52
CA THR A 47 -5.81 -3.23 -3.25
C THR A 47 -4.80 -2.78 -4.29
N ARG A 48 -5.19 -2.78 -5.56
CA ARG A 48 -4.33 -2.34 -6.68
C ARG A 48 -4.24 -0.82 -6.72
N ILE A 49 -3.03 -0.32 -6.91
CA ILE A 49 -2.73 1.11 -7.10
C ILE A 49 -1.72 1.29 -8.25
N VAL A 50 -1.70 2.47 -8.83
CA VAL A 50 -0.81 2.81 -9.95
C VAL A 50 0.13 3.98 -9.65
N SER A 51 -0.04 4.64 -8.52
CA SER A 51 0.76 5.81 -8.12
C SER A 51 0.79 6.03 -6.62
N LEU A 52 1.79 6.77 -6.15
CA LEU A 52 1.88 7.21 -4.75
C LEU A 52 0.72 8.13 -4.36
N LEU A 53 0.19 8.92 -5.31
CA LEU A 53 -0.98 9.76 -5.06
C LEU A 53 -2.22 8.92 -4.73
N GLU A 54 -2.43 7.84 -5.48
CA GLU A 54 -3.53 6.90 -5.23
C GLU A 54 -3.34 6.17 -3.92
N TYR A 55 -2.09 5.79 -3.58
CA TYR A 55 -1.76 5.26 -2.25
C TYR A 55 -2.21 6.24 -1.15
N ASN A 56 -1.85 7.51 -1.26
CA ASN A 56 -2.18 8.52 -0.25
C ASN A 56 -3.71 8.69 -0.09
N GLN A 57 -4.47 8.54 -1.17
CA GLN A 57 -5.94 8.61 -1.11
C GLN A 57 -6.59 7.44 -0.37
N TYR A 58 -6.04 6.21 -0.51
CA TYR A 58 -6.60 5.02 0.12
C TYR A 58 -6.01 4.74 1.50
N PHE A 59 -4.72 4.94 1.66
CA PHE A 59 -3.95 4.45 2.81
C PHE A 59 -3.31 5.55 3.66
N GLY A 60 -3.41 6.80 3.23
CA GLY A 60 -2.78 7.94 3.91
C GLY A 60 -1.33 8.15 3.52
N GLY A 61 -0.61 8.97 4.29
CA GLY A 61 0.76 9.38 4.03
C GLY A 61 1.82 8.54 4.73
N ALA A 62 3.03 9.10 4.77
CA ALA A 62 4.15 8.54 5.54
C ALA A 62 3.83 8.49 7.04
N PRO A 63 4.48 7.59 7.79
CA PRO A 63 4.44 7.66 9.25
C PRO A 63 5.03 8.98 9.72
N GLU A 64 4.37 9.62 10.69
CA GLU A 64 4.89 10.84 11.30
C GLU A 64 6.18 10.54 12.06
N PRO A 65 7.20 11.41 11.96
CA PRO A 65 8.39 11.28 12.75
C PRO A 65 8.06 11.33 14.25
N ALA A 66 8.62 10.42 15.01
CA ALA A 66 8.41 10.33 16.45
C ALA A 66 9.74 10.33 17.21
N GLY A 67 9.70 10.74 18.48
CA GLY A 67 10.91 10.69 19.33
C GLY A 67 12.00 11.66 18.87
N ILE A 68 11.61 12.86 18.48
CA ILE A 68 12.55 13.95 18.13
C ILE A 68 13.40 14.29 19.36
N ASN A 69 14.71 14.20 19.22
CA ASN A 69 15.69 14.60 20.21
C ASN A 69 16.56 15.72 19.62
N ILE A 70 16.52 16.90 20.23
CA ILE A 70 17.32 18.05 19.78
C ILE A 70 18.33 18.38 20.87
N GLU A 71 19.59 18.14 20.57
CA GLU A 71 20.70 18.51 21.42
C GLU A 71 21.40 19.75 20.86
N LEU A 72 21.52 20.77 21.72
CA LEU A 72 22.12 22.05 21.39
C LEU A 72 23.44 22.19 22.15
N ASP A 73 24.43 22.85 21.53
CA ASP A 73 25.66 23.25 22.18
C ASP A 73 25.46 24.52 23.05
N GLU A 74 26.53 24.97 23.67
CA GLU A 74 26.53 26.19 24.53
C GLU A 74 26.12 27.48 23.78
N ASN A 75 26.16 27.45 22.44
CA ASN A 75 25.76 28.55 21.55
C ASN A 75 24.37 28.37 20.95
N ASN A 76 23.60 27.41 21.42
CA ASN A 76 22.31 26.99 20.86
C ASN A 76 22.41 26.50 19.40
N ILE A 77 23.53 25.86 19.00
CA ILE A 77 23.66 25.23 17.67
C ILE A 77 23.35 23.75 17.80
N PRO A 78 22.52 23.15 16.88
CA PRO A 78 22.22 21.73 16.90
C PRO A 78 23.49 20.87 16.73
N THR A 79 23.72 19.96 17.66
CA THR A 79 24.85 19.03 17.64
C THR A 79 24.56 17.81 16.71
N ASP A 80 25.59 16.97 16.52
CA ASP A 80 25.41 15.72 15.76
C ASP A 80 24.59 14.66 16.52
N ALA A 81 24.32 14.86 17.80
CA ALA A 81 23.42 14.03 18.59
C ALA A 81 21.93 14.40 18.40
N THR A 82 21.64 15.52 17.69
CA THR A 82 20.29 15.85 17.23
C THR A 82 19.81 14.77 16.25
N SER A 83 18.77 14.06 16.62
CA SER A 83 18.26 12.90 15.89
C SER A 83 16.77 12.74 16.06
N VAL A 84 16.19 11.90 15.25
CA VAL A 84 14.81 11.45 15.41
C VAL A 84 14.80 9.93 15.40
N ALA A 85 13.94 9.31 16.18
CA ALA A 85 13.81 7.87 16.17
C ALA A 85 13.31 7.40 14.80
N GLU A 86 14.00 6.43 14.19
CA GLU A 86 13.58 5.84 12.95
C GLU A 86 12.18 5.22 13.09
N SER A 87 11.35 5.47 12.10
CA SER A 87 10.05 4.82 12.03
C SER A 87 10.23 3.33 11.82
N LYS A 88 9.46 2.51 12.54
CA LYS A 88 9.42 1.06 12.31
C LYS A 88 8.64 0.68 11.04
N TYR A 89 7.91 1.63 10.47
CA TYR A 89 7.05 1.42 9.31
C TYR A 89 7.76 1.90 8.04
N ASN A 90 8.24 0.95 7.25
CA ASN A 90 9.06 1.18 6.06
C ASN A 90 8.28 1.10 4.74
N LEU A 91 7.00 0.65 4.77
CA LEU A 91 6.22 0.39 3.56
C LEU A 91 6.12 1.64 2.68
N TYR A 92 5.79 2.80 3.25
CA TYR A 92 5.65 4.04 2.49
C TYR A 92 6.95 4.45 1.79
N ASN A 93 8.08 4.44 2.52
CA ASN A 93 9.39 4.79 1.97
C ASN A 93 9.87 3.77 0.93
N SER A 94 9.58 2.48 1.15
CA SER A 94 9.85 1.42 0.17
C SER A 94 9.03 1.60 -1.10
N LEU A 95 7.79 2.05 -0.99
CA LEU A 95 6.95 2.38 -2.14
C LEU A 95 7.46 3.61 -2.90
N GLN A 96 7.96 4.64 -2.20
CA GLN A 96 8.64 5.77 -2.85
C GLN A 96 9.87 5.31 -3.64
N LEU A 97 10.70 4.42 -3.06
CA LEU A 97 11.83 3.83 -3.77
C LEU A 97 11.41 2.98 -4.96
N PHE A 98 10.30 2.25 -4.85
CA PHE A 98 9.73 1.49 -5.96
C PHE A 98 9.42 2.39 -7.16
N TYR A 99 8.69 3.47 -6.94
CA TYR A 99 8.35 4.42 -8.03
C TYR A 99 9.59 5.17 -8.55
N ALA A 100 10.54 5.54 -7.69
CA ALA A 100 11.78 6.21 -8.10
C ALA A 100 12.67 5.33 -9.00
N ASN A 101 12.53 4.01 -8.92
CA ASN A 101 13.31 3.03 -9.67
C ASN A 101 12.53 2.38 -10.83
N GLY A 102 11.45 3.00 -11.30
CA GLY A 102 10.71 2.56 -12.47
C GLY A 102 9.53 1.65 -12.18
N GLY A 103 9.07 1.64 -10.94
CA GLY A 103 7.85 0.95 -10.54
C GLY A 103 6.60 1.51 -11.22
N GLY A 104 5.63 0.63 -11.47
CA GLY A 104 4.33 0.94 -12.06
C GLY A 104 3.19 0.47 -11.16
N GLU A 105 2.37 -0.41 -11.67
CA GLU A 105 1.27 -1.02 -10.92
C GLU A 105 1.77 -1.88 -9.77
N CYS A 106 1.09 -1.81 -8.63
CA CYS A 106 1.37 -2.68 -7.50
C CYS A 106 0.12 -2.90 -6.65
N TYR A 107 0.20 -3.86 -5.75
CA TYR A 107 -0.82 -4.14 -4.75
C TYR A 107 -0.34 -3.72 -3.37
N ILE A 108 -1.23 -3.14 -2.59
CA ILE A 108 -1.02 -2.86 -1.17
C ILE A 108 -1.93 -3.76 -0.36
N VAL A 109 -1.36 -4.47 0.60
CA VAL A 109 -2.08 -5.27 1.59
C VAL A 109 -1.86 -4.63 2.95
N SER A 110 -2.80 -3.81 3.38
CA SER A 110 -2.75 -3.21 4.71
C SER A 110 -3.08 -4.27 5.77
N ILE A 111 -2.15 -4.47 6.70
CA ILE A 111 -2.28 -5.44 7.81
C ILE A 111 -2.50 -4.77 9.16
N GLY A 112 -2.49 -3.44 9.20
CA GLY A 112 -2.71 -2.62 10.39
C GLY A 112 -2.43 -1.16 10.11
N ASN A 113 -2.54 -0.33 11.13
CA ASN A 113 -2.18 1.08 11.04
C ASN A 113 -0.93 1.41 11.87
N TYR A 114 -0.42 2.64 11.74
CA TYR A 114 0.79 3.08 12.48
C TYR A 114 0.65 3.16 14.00
N LEU A 115 -0.56 2.91 14.55
CA LEU A 115 -0.79 2.80 16.00
C LEU A 115 -0.74 1.35 16.48
N SER A 116 -0.74 0.38 15.57
CA SER A 116 -0.72 -1.06 15.88
C SER A 116 0.71 -1.54 16.14
N PRO A 117 0.94 -2.46 17.07
CA PRO A 117 2.25 -3.12 17.18
C PRO A 117 2.53 -3.97 15.92
N ILE A 118 3.79 -3.98 15.47
CA ILE A 118 4.20 -4.84 14.36
C ILE A 118 4.34 -6.28 14.90
N VAL A 119 3.56 -7.22 14.35
CA VAL A 119 3.55 -8.61 14.78
C VAL A 119 3.59 -9.58 13.58
N GLN A 120 4.25 -10.73 13.74
CA GLN A 120 4.45 -11.74 12.70
C GLN A 120 3.12 -12.23 12.09
N ALA A 121 2.10 -12.48 12.93
CA ALA A 121 0.82 -13.04 12.50
C ALA A 121 0.08 -12.16 11.48
N ASP A 122 0.22 -10.83 11.56
CA ASP A 122 -0.43 -9.91 10.63
C ASP A 122 0.15 -10.08 9.21
N PHE A 123 1.46 -10.27 9.08
CA PHE A 123 2.10 -10.58 7.79
C PHE A 123 1.66 -11.93 7.24
N GLU A 124 1.58 -12.96 8.08
CA GLU A 124 1.12 -14.28 7.67
C GLU A 124 -0.32 -14.24 7.15
N ASN A 125 -1.21 -13.47 7.79
CA ASN A 125 -2.57 -13.22 7.32
C ASN A 125 -2.59 -12.45 5.98
N GLY A 126 -1.72 -11.44 5.83
CA GLY A 126 -1.57 -10.69 4.59
C GLY A 126 -1.06 -11.56 3.43
N ILE A 127 -0.13 -12.47 3.69
CA ILE A 127 0.36 -13.46 2.70
C ILE A 127 -0.78 -14.41 2.31
N ALA A 128 -1.52 -14.94 3.27
CA ALA A 128 -2.65 -15.84 3.00
C ALA A 128 -3.74 -15.14 2.15
N ALA A 129 -4.00 -13.87 2.37
CA ALA A 129 -4.96 -13.10 1.58
C ALA A 129 -4.57 -12.98 0.09
N LEU A 130 -3.27 -13.02 -0.23
CA LEU A 130 -2.77 -12.96 -1.61
C LEU A 130 -2.91 -14.28 -2.38
N GLU A 131 -3.19 -15.41 -1.71
CA GLU A 131 -3.28 -16.72 -2.36
C GLU A 131 -4.37 -16.77 -3.45
N SER A 132 -5.46 -16.04 -3.25
CA SER A 132 -6.59 -16.00 -4.20
C SER A 132 -6.46 -14.95 -5.31
N TYR A 133 -5.34 -14.22 -5.37
CA TYR A 133 -5.09 -13.16 -6.36
C TYR A 133 -4.01 -13.60 -7.36
N ASP A 134 -4.36 -13.70 -8.63
CA ASP A 134 -3.48 -14.20 -9.71
C ASP A 134 -2.54 -13.13 -10.30
N GLU A 135 -2.76 -11.82 -10.04
CA GLU A 135 -1.97 -10.76 -10.65
C GLU A 135 -0.64 -10.47 -9.94
N PRO A 136 -0.56 -10.49 -8.57
CA PRO A 136 0.69 -10.20 -7.89
C PRO A 136 1.77 -11.25 -8.20
N THR A 137 2.91 -10.80 -8.73
CA THR A 137 4.03 -11.67 -9.12
C THR A 137 5.26 -11.52 -8.23
N LEU A 138 5.30 -10.47 -7.37
CA LEU A 138 6.37 -10.22 -6.42
C LEU A 138 5.78 -9.98 -5.02
N LEU A 139 6.43 -10.51 -3.99
CA LEU A 139 6.01 -10.33 -2.59
C LEU A 139 7.10 -9.59 -1.81
N LEU A 140 6.71 -8.57 -1.02
CA LEU A 140 7.60 -7.73 -0.23
C LEU A 140 7.01 -7.43 1.15
N PHE A 141 7.88 -7.36 2.17
CA PHE A 141 7.52 -7.19 3.58
C PHE A 141 8.41 -6.14 4.27
N PRO A 142 8.44 -4.88 3.80
CA PRO A 142 9.44 -3.90 4.27
C PRO A 142 9.34 -3.56 5.76
N ASP A 143 8.15 -3.63 6.36
CA ASP A 143 7.97 -3.37 7.79
C ASP A 143 8.43 -4.55 8.67
N ALA A 144 8.53 -5.75 8.11
CA ALA A 144 8.88 -6.95 8.85
C ALA A 144 10.33 -6.93 9.38
N VAL A 145 11.19 -6.05 8.86
CA VAL A 145 12.55 -5.84 9.38
C VAL A 145 12.57 -5.29 10.81
N ALA A 146 11.47 -4.69 11.28
CA ALA A 146 11.33 -4.27 12.68
C ALA A 146 11.19 -5.45 13.66
N LEU A 147 10.88 -6.63 13.17
CA LEU A 147 10.79 -7.86 13.97
C LEU A 147 12.17 -8.46 14.22
N THR A 148 12.24 -9.48 15.08
CA THR A 148 13.46 -10.27 15.24
C THR A 148 13.83 -11.01 13.95
N ALA A 149 15.11 -11.33 13.75
CA ALA A 149 15.57 -12.08 12.57
C ALA A 149 14.84 -13.43 12.42
N ALA A 150 14.49 -14.10 13.53
CA ALA A 150 13.74 -15.35 13.51
C ALA A 150 12.28 -15.14 13.02
N GLN A 151 11.61 -14.10 13.47
CA GLN A 151 10.23 -13.78 13.05
C GLN A 151 10.18 -13.35 11.58
N LEU A 152 11.12 -12.48 11.16
CA LEU A 152 11.26 -12.12 9.75
C LEU A 152 11.52 -13.36 8.88
N GLY A 153 12.42 -14.24 9.31
CA GLY A 153 12.71 -15.50 8.62
C GLY A 153 11.47 -16.40 8.49
N ASN A 154 10.60 -16.46 9.50
CA ASN A 154 9.35 -17.21 9.42
C ASN A 154 8.38 -16.62 8.38
N ILE A 155 8.23 -15.31 8.33
CA ILE A 155 7.41 -14.62 7.32
C ILE A 155 7.94 -14.93 5.91
N GLN A 156 9.26 -14.76 5.71
CA GLN A 156 9.92 -15.04 4.43
C GLN A 156 9.77 -16.51 4.02
N LYS A 157 9.86 -17.44 4.95
CA LYS A 157 9.63 -18.87 4.71
C LYS A 157 8.19 -19.15 4.31
N THR A 158 7.20 -18.55 4.96
CA THR A 158 5.78 -18.69 4.60
C THR A 158 5.53 -18.18 3.18
N ALA A 159 6.12 -17.03 2.81
CA ALA A 159 6.03 -16.48 1.46
C ALA A 159 6.70 -17.39 0.41
N LEU A 160 7.88 -17.96 0.71
CA LEU A 160 8.55 -18.92 -0.18
C LEU A 160 7.72 -20.17 -0.42
N LEU A 161 7.05 -20.70 0.62
CA LEU A 161 6.16 -21.86 0.48
C LEU A 161 4.97 -21.52 -0.40
N GLN A 162 4.31 -20.37 -0.23
CA GLN A 162 3.23 -19.94 -1.12
C GLN A 162 3.71 -19.81 -2.57
N CYS A 163 4.89 -19.22 -2.79
CA CYS A 163 5.47 -19.14 -4.14
C CYS A 163 5.79 -20.51 -4.74
N GLN A 164 6.19 -21.48 -3.93
CA GLN A 164 6.44 -22.85 -4.36
C GLN A 164 5.14 -23.57 -4.76
N ASP A 165 4.07 -23.35 -4.03
CA ASP A 165 2.79 -24.00 -4.26
C ASP A 165 2.06 -23.41 -5.48
N LEU A 166 2.10 -22.09 -5.66
CA LEU A 166 1.44 -21.38 -6.77
C LEU A 166 2.29 -21.35 -8.05
N MET A 167 3.63 -21.31 -7.94
CA MET A 167 4.62 -21.28 -9.04
C MET A 167 4.53 -20.06 -9.99
N ASP A 168 3.81 -19.02 -9.61
CA ASP A 168 3.52 -17.82 -10.41
C ASP A 168 4.21 -16.54 -9.88
N ARG A 169 4.76 -16.58 -8.66
CA ARG A 169 5.30 -15.42 -7.95
C ARG A 169 6.69 -15.65 -7.36
N PHE A 170 7.31 -14.55 -6.87
CA PHE A 170 8.68 -14.54 -6.39
C PHE A 170 8.82 -13.58 -5.20
N VAL A 171 9.63 -13.91 -4.20
CA VAL A 171 9.83 -13.08 -3.01
C VAL A 171 11.11 -12.24 -3.13
N ILE A 172 11.00 -10.95 -2.90
CA ILE A 172 12.15 -10.06 -2.70
C ILE A 172 12.32 -9.86 -1.19
N MET A 173 13.48 -10.23 -0.66
CA MET A 173 13.73 -10.32 0.77
C MET A 173 14.76 -9.30 1.22
N ASP A 174 14.47 -8.67 2.34
CA ASP A 174 15.43 -7.87 3.07
C ASP A 174 16.15 -8.73 4.10
N VAL A 175 17.46 -8.57 4.22
CA VAL A 175 18.26 -9.12 5.32
C VAL A 175 18.21 -8.12 6.47
N LYS A 176 17.70 -8.53 7.64
CA LYS A 176 17.66 -7.65 8.81
C LYS A 176 19.09 -7.28 9.22
N GLN A 177 19.33 -5.99 9.36
CA GLN A 177 20.55 -5.45 9.94
C GLN A 177 20.42 -5.28 11.46
N ASP A 178 21.55 -5.31 12.18
CA ASP A 178 21.55 -4.98 13.59
C ASP A 178 21.16 -3.51 13.80
N ASP A 179 20.36 -3.25 14.83
CA ASP A 179 19.78 -1.93 15.09
C ASP A 179 20.83 -0.91 15.58
N ILE A 180 22.01 -1.36 16.05
CA ILE A 180 23.08 -0.49 16.57
C ILE A 180 24.14 -0.21 15.51
N ALA A 181 24.65 -1.26 14.89
CA ALA A 181 25.62 -1.16 13.80
C ALA A 181 25.50 -2.38 12.90
N PRO A 182 25.46 -2.21 11.56
CA PRO A 182 25.47 -3.34 10.63
C PRO A 182 26.69 -4.22 10.85
N ASP A 183 26.47 -5.53 10.94
CA ASP A 183 27.52 -6.56 10.96
C ASP A 183 27.21 -7.57 9.85
N LEU A 184 27.90 -7.43 8.74
CA LEU A 184 27.68 -8.25 7.55
C LEU A 184 27.72 -9.75 7.83
N GLU A 185 28.67 -10.22 8.64
CA GLU A 185 28.85 -11.63 8.92
C GLU A 185 27.71 -12.17 9.78
N ASP A 186 27.39 -11.47 10.86
CA ASP A 186 26.33 -11.85 11.80
C ASP A 186 24.93 -11.71 11.17
N ASP A 187 24.64 -10.58 10.49
CA ASP A 187 23.36 -10.33 9.84
C ASP A 187 23.04 -11.39 8.78
N THR A 188 24.02 -11.69 7.91
CA THR A 188 23.84 -12.71 6.85
C THR A 188 23.74 -14.12 7.43
N LEU A 189 24.46 -14.43 8.52
CA LEU A 189 24.37 -15.71 9.23
C LEU A 189 22.99 -15.89 9.87
N LYS A 190 22.49 -14.87 10.59
CA LYS A 190 21.14 -14.87 11.19
C LYS A 190 20.07 -15.10 10.13
N PHE A 191 20.16 -14.39 8.99
CA PHE A 191 19.24 -14.55 7.87
C PHE A 191 19.26 -16.00 7.32
N ARG A 192 20.44 -16.54 7.00
CA ARG A 192 20.58 -17.89 6.45
C ARG A 192 20.02 -18.96 7.36
N ASN A 193 20.17 -18.78 8.68
CA ASN A 193 19.64 -19.71 9.68
C ASN A 193 18.11 -19.62 9.78
N ALA A 194 17.53 -18.43 9.61
CA ALA A 194 16.11 -18.20 9.81
C ALA A 194 15.25 -18.57 8.58
N VAL A 195 15.73 -18.37 7.34
CA VAL A 195 14.93 -18.50 6.11
C VAL A 195 14.56 -19.95 5.74
N GLY A 196 15.12 -20.95 6.41
CA GLY A 196 14.81 -22.36 6.16
C GLY A 196 15.50 -22.92 4.90
N THR A 197 14.95 -24.02 4.33
CA THR A 197 15.56 -24.74 3.20
C THR A 197 14.58 -25.06 2.06
N GLN A 198 13.32 -24.67 2.19
CA GLN A 198 12.27 -24.96 1.19
C GLN A 198 12.00 -23.72 0.34
N GLY A 199 11.62 -23.92 -0.93
CA GLY A 199 11.23 -22.86 -1.83
C GLY A 199 12.34 -21.88 -2.22
N LEU A 200 13.60 -22.13 -1.91
CA LEU A 200 14.72 -21.18 -2.06
C LEU A 200 14.86 -20.59 -3.46
N LYS A 201 14.53 -21.33 -4.51
CA LYS A 201 14.55 -20.87 -5.90
C LYS A 201 13.51 -19.78 -6.20
N TYR A 202 12.51 -19.57 -5.32
CA TYR A 202 11.46 -18.56 -5.49
C TYR A 202 11.74 -17.26 -4.75
N GLY A 203 12.94 -17.05 -4.23
CA GLY A 203 13.29 -15.83 -3.51
C GLY A 203 14.70 -15.35 -3.79
N ALA A 204 14.92 -14.05 -3.60
CA ALA A 204 16.23 -13.41 -3.64
C ALA A 204 16.35 -12.43 -2.47
N ALA A 205 17.48 -12.48 -1.76
CA ALA A 205 17.79 -11.62 -0.64
C ALA A 205 18.76 -10.52 -1.04
N TYR A 206 18.62 -9.34 -0.44
CA TYR A 206 19.42 -8.15 -0.72
C TYR A 206 19.97 -7.53 0.57
N TYR A 207 21.18 -6.99 0.49
CA TYR A 207 21.91 -6.31 1.54
C TYR A 207 22.89 -5.29 0.93
N PRO A 208 23.19 -4.14 1.53
CA PRO A 208 22.69 -3.60 2.79
C PRO A 208 21.43 -2.74 2.62
N TYR A 209 21.03 -2.03 3.69
CA TYR A 209 19.98 -1.03 3.61
C TYR A 209 20.47 0.21 2.87
N LEU A 210 19.51 0.98 2.37
CA LEU A 210 19.74 2.15 1.54
C LEU A 210 19.57 3.42 2.38
N ILE A 211 20.51 4.35 2.25
CA ILE A 211 20.37 5.70 2.77
C ILE A 211 19.77 6.57 1.67
N THR A 212 18.55 7.06 1.90
CA THR A 212 17.76 7.77 0.89
C THR A 212 17.95 9.28 0.96
N ASN A 213 17.55 9.99 -0.09
CA ASN A 213 17.44 11.46 -0.09
C ASN A 213 16.01 11.95 0.21
N PHE A 214 15.16 11.07 0.73
CA PHE A 214 13.80 11.47 1.08
C PHE A 214 13.85 12.40 2.30
N THR A 215 13.03 13.43 2.26
CA THR A 215 12.90 14.39 3.35
C THR A 215 11.56 14.20 4.02
N SER A 216 11.57 13.92 5.31
CA SER A 216 10.38 13.99 6.14
C SER A 216 10.06 15.45 6.45
N GLN A 217 8.77 15.75 6.46
CA GLN A 217 8.29 17.04 6.95
C GLN A 217 8.09 16.93 8.46
N PHE A 218 8.61 17.89 9.18
CA PHE A 218 8.39 18.01 10.62
C PHE A 218 7.46 19.20 10.86
N SER A 219 6.47 19.03 11.73
CA SER A 219 5.68 20.18 12.12
C SER A 219 6.51 21.15 12.96
N PHE A 220 6.26 22.44 12.82
CA PHE A 220 6.90 23.44 13.65
C PHE A 220 6.66 23.18 15.15
N LEU A 221 5.45 22.69 15.47
CA LEU A 221 5.07 22.38 16.85
C LEU A 221 5.91 21.25 17.44
N ASP A 222 6.13 20.15 16.70
CA ASP A 222 6.89 19.00 17.19
C ASP A 222 8.35 19.36 17.42
N VAL A 223 8.95 20.10 16.50
CA VAL A 223 10.32 20.59 16.63
C VAL A 223 10.40 21.57 17.79
N ASN A 224 9.46 22.51 17.92
CA ASN A 224 9.43 23.47 19.03
C ASN A 224 9.33 22.77 20.40
N ASN A 225 8.50 21.74 20.50
CA ASN A 225 8.31 20.99 21.75
C ASN A 225 9.53 20.14 22.13
N ALA A 226 10.32 19.73 21.14
CA ALA A 226 11.56 18.97 21.35
C ALA A 226 12.74 19.85 21.77
N ILE A 227 12.66 21.18 21.60
CA ILE A 227 13.69 22.12 22.00
C ILE A 227 13.46 22.55 23.46
N PRO A 228 14.41 22.39 24.37
CA PRO A 228 14.31 22.95 25.72
C PRO A 228 14.12 24.48 25.70
N GLY A 229 12.93 24.96 26.03
CA GLY A 229 12.53 26.36 25.93
C GLY A 229 11.96 26.81 24.59
N GLY A 230 11.80 25.88 23.63
CA GLY A 230 11.24 26.14 22.32
C GLY A 230 12.09 27.08 21.44
N PHE A 231 11.54 27.43 20.26
CA PHE A 231 12.26 28.31 19.33
C PHE A 231 12.55 29.74 19.87
N LYS A 232 11.88 30.15 20.94
CA LYS A 232 12.09 31.45 21.57
C LYS A 232 13.53 31.66 22.05
N ILE A 233 14.26 30.59 22.39
CA ILE A 233 15.66 30.67 22.85
C ILE A 233 16.59 31.25 21.77
N PHE A 234 16.25 31.14 20.50
CA PHE A 234 17.05 31.65 19.38
C PHE A 234 16.82 33.15 19.10
N SER A 235 15.75 33.71 19.63
CA SER A 235 15.40 35.13 19.44
C SER A 235 14.76 35.72 20.70
N PRO A 236 15.45 35.68 21.86
CA PRO A 236 14.83 36.03 23.15
C PRO A 236 14.38 37.50 23.26
N ASN A 237 14.95 38.39 22.44
CA ASN A 237 14.63 39.81 22.42
C ASN A 237 13.62 40.22 21.35
N ASN A 238 13.09 39.27 20.55
CA ASN A 238 12.10 39.54 19.51
C ASN A 238 10.69 39.24 20.05
N ALA A 239 10.08 40.25 20.68
CA ALA A 239 8.77 40.11 21.32
C ALA A 239 7.66 39.73 20.30
N ASP A 240 7.71 40.29 19.08
CA ASP A 240 6.70 40.03 18.05
C ASP A 240 6.75 38.57 17.58
N LEU A 241 7.95 38.05 17.31
CA LEU A 241 8.14 36.64 16.94
C LEU A 241 7.74 35.70 18.08
N ASN A 242 8.09 36.03 19.31
CA ASN A 242 7.73 35.20 20.46
C ASN A 242 6.21 35.15 20.66
N THR A 243 5.49 36.26 20.43
CA THR A 243 4.05 36.32 20.45
C THR A 243 3.44 35.48 19.31
N ALA A 244 4.00 35.55 18.10
CA ALA A 244 3.52 34.75 16.97
C ALA A 244 3.72 33.23 17.22
N ILE A 245 4.81 32.82 17.88
CA ILE A 245 5.04 31.43 18.30
C ILE A 245 3.98 30.99 19.31
N ASP A 246 3.69 31.82 20.33
CA ASP A 246 2.65 31.50 21.33
C ASP A 246 1.27 31.35 20.72
N ASN A 247 0.91 32.26 19.82
CA ASN A 247 -0.38 32.21 19.11
C ASN A 247 -0.48 30.93 18.26
N TYR A 248 0.57 30.57 17.52
CA TYR A 248 0.59 29.33 16.74
C TYR A 248 0.41 28.09 17.63
N ILE A 249 1.11 28.03 18.77
CA ILE A 249 1.00 26.90 19.71
C ILE A 249 -0.44 26.81 20.25
N SER A 250 -1.07 27.93 20.58
CA SER A 250 -2.47 27.98 21.02
C SER A 250 -3.42 27.48 19.94
N VAL A 251 -3.27 27.95 18.69
CA VAL A 251 -4.06 27.51 17.53
C VAL A 251 -3.91 26.01 17.31
N ALA A 252 -2.68 25.52 17.23
CA ALA A 252 -2.41 24.09 17.01
C ALA A 252 -2.98 23.21 18.13
N SER A 253 -2.88 23.65 19.40
CA SER A 253 -3.47 22.94 20.54
C SER A 253 -4.99 22.88 20.46
N THR A 254 -5.64 23.97 20.06
CA THR A 254 -7.10 24.04 19.89
C THR A 254 -7.59 23.11 18.78
N ILE A 255 -6.94 23.17 17.59
CA ILE A 255 -7.25 22.29 16.46
C ILE A 255 -7.05 20.83 16.83
N ASN A 256 -5.96 20.49 17.52
CA ASN A 256 -5.70 19.12 17.99
C ASN A 256 -6.77 18.66 19.01
N THR A 257 -7.26 19.54 19.84
CA THR A 257 -8.36 19.24 20.76
C THR A 257 -9.64 18.86 19.99
N PHE A 258 -9.99 19.61 18.96
CA PHE A 258 -11.11 19.27 18.08
C PHE A 258 -10.89 17.95 17.34
N ALA A 259 -9.71 17.75 16.78
CA ALA A 259 -9.35 16.52 16.08
C ALA A 259 -9.41 15.30 17.02
N THR A 260 -8.94 15.43 18.25
CA THR A 260 -9.01 14.37 19.27
C THR A 260 -10.47 14.01 19.60
N LYS A 261 -11.34 15.01 19.80
CA LYS A 261 -12.78 14.78 20.01
C LYS A 261 -13.41 14.08 18.80
N TRP A 262 -13.08 14.56 17.58
CA TRP A 262 -13.60 14.00 16.33
C TRP A 262 -13.18 12.55 16.08
N ASN A 263 -11.97 12.19 16.45
CA ASN A 263 -11.40 10.86 16.28
C ASN A 263 -11.62 9.93 17.47
N ALA A 264 -12.27 10.39 18.53
CA ALA A 264 -12.53 9.58 19.72
C ALA A 264 -13.33 8.31 19.34
N PRO A 265 -12.93 7.11 19.82
CA PRO A 265 -13.65 5.85 19.53
C PRO A 265 -15.09 5.84 20.04
N THR A 266 -15.39 6.69 21.03
CA THR A 266 -16.74 6.88 21.58
C THR A 266 -17.65 7.65 20.63
N LEU A 267 -17.10 8.51 19.76
CA LEU A 267 -17.84 9.29 18.78
C LEU A 267 -18.20 8.42 17.57
N LYS A 268 -19.45 7.95 17.50
CA LYS A 268 -19.90 7.04 16.44
C LYS A 268 -20.34 7.81 15.21
N LYS A 269 -19.70 7.55 14.06
CA LYS A 269 -20.00 8.14 12.74
C LYS A 269 -20.88 7.22 11.87
N THR A 270 -21.45 6.18 12.44
CA THR A 270 -22.35 5.24 11.77
C THR A 270 -23.61 5.03 12.60
N LEU A 271 -24.77 4.96 11.94
CA LEU A 271 -26.04 4.68 12.61
C LEU A 271 -26.19 3.18 12.88
N THR A 272 -26.94 2.86 13.94
CA THR A 272 -27.51 1.53 14.11
C THR A 272 -28.76 1.40 13.23
N PRO A 273 -29.01 0.25 12.60
CA PRO A 273 -30.26 0.04 11.86
C PRO A 273 -31.49 0.22 12.76
N ASN A 274 -32.47 0.99 12.30
CA ASN A 274 -33.76 1.16 12.98
C ASN A 274 -34.70 0.04 12.58
N THR A 275 -34.56 -1.12 13.19
CA THR A 275 -35.37 -2.25 12.75
C THR A 275 -36.82 -2.15 13.19
N ASP A 276 -37.12 -1.81 14.44
CA ASP A 276 -38.50 -1.63 14.97
C ASP A 276 -38.51 -0.92 16.34
N SER A 277 -37.47 -0.10 16.63
CA SER A 277 -37.24 0.40 17.98
C SER A 277 -37.09 1.91 18.03
N ASN A 278 -37.97 2.55 18.82
CA ASN A 278 -37.86 3.98 19.16
C ASN A 278 -36.56 4.30 19.90
N THR A 279 -36.03 3.33 20.64
CA THR A 279 -34.75 3.48 21.37
C THR A 279 -33.58 3.62 20.41
N GLU A 280 -33.59 2.88 19.30
CA GLU A 280 -32.51 2.96 18.26
C GLU A 280 -32.56 4.29 17.52
N VAL A 281 -33.77 4.82 17.24
CA VAL A 281 -33.95 6.17 16.67
C VAL A 281 -33.38 7.22 17.61
N GLY A 282 -33.70 7.12 18.92
CA GLY A 282 -33.17 8.00 19.96
C GLY A 282 -31.64 7.95 20.01
N THR A 283 -31.08 6.75 20.06
CA THR A 283 -29.61 6.54 20.04
C THR A 283 -28.94 7.15 18.79
N ASN A 284 -29.58 7.06 17.64
CA ASN A 284 -29.05 7.62 16.40
C ASN A 284 -29.15 9.15 16.38
N LEU A 285 -30.19 9.74 16.94
CA LEU A 285 -30.30 11.17 17.16
C LEU A 285 -29.16 11.68 18.05
N ASP A 286 -28.88 11.00 19.17
CA ASP A 286 -27.79 11.36 20.09
C ASP A 286 -26.41 11.28 19.40
N LYS A 287 -26.19 10.29 18.53
CA LYS A 287 -24.94 10.20 17.76
C LYS A 287 -24.75 11.41 16.84
N ILE A 288 -25.77 11.81 16.09
CA ILE A 288 -25.68 12.99 15.20
C ILE A 288 -25.47 14.25 16.02
N TRP A 289 -26.16 14.38 17.16
CA TRP A 289 -26.00 15.50 18.07
C TRP A 289 -24.56 15.61 18.60
N ALA A 290 -23.98 14.49 19.04
CA ALA A 290 -22.61 14.45 19.52
C ALA A 290 -21.58 14.86 18.43
N LEU A 291 -21.86 14.58 17.15
CA LEU A 291 -21.01 15.04 16.05
C LEU A 291 -21.07 16.57 15.87
N LEU A 292 -22.23 17.18 16.04
CA LEU A 292 -22.40 18.64 15.99
C LEU A 292 -21.64 19.33 17.13
N ALA A 293 -21.63 18.70 18.31
CA ALA A 293 -21.03 19.26 19.53
C ALA A 293 -19.48 19.21 19.56
N VAL A 294 -18.82 18.65 18.55
CA VAL A 294 -17.35 18.47 18.54
C VAL A 294 -16.59 19.81 18.61
N LEU A 295 -17.08 20.85 17.92
CA LEU A 295 -16.44 22.17 17.97
C LEU A 295 -16.67 22.90 19.29
N GLY A 296 -17.68 22.51 20.05
CA GLY A 296 -17.88 22.96 21.42
C GLY A 296 -18.10 24.49 21.54
N ASP A 297 -17.21 25.12 22.28
CA ASP A 297 -17.26 26.57 22.56
C ASP A 297 -16.20 27.31 21.76
N PRO A 298 -16.55 27.97 20.64
CA PRO A 298 -15.61 28.79 19.91
C PRO A 298 -15.24 30.08 20.63
N ASP A 299 -16.05 30.55 21.56
CA ASP A 299 -15.76 31.78 22.32
C ASP A 299 -14.56 31.61 23.28
N GLY A 300 -14.21 30.38 23.62
CA GLY A 300 -13.00 30.04 24.39
C GLY A 300 -11.73 29.91 23.56
N ILE A 301 -11.74 30.21 22.25
CA ILE A 301 -10.57 30.18 21.38
C ILE A 301 -9.84 31.51 21.48
N ASP A 302 -8.57 31.48 21.95
CA ASP A 302 -7.75 32.70 22.12
C ASP A 302 -7.38 33.37 20.79
N ASP A 303 -7.21 32.57 19.71
CA ASP A 303 -6.91 33.12 18.38
C ASP A 303 -8.16 33.63 17.68
N THR A 304 -8.19 34.93 17.42
CA THR A 304 -9.35 35.64 16.87
C THR A 304 -9.74 35.16 15.46
N ASP A 305 -8.77 34.77 14.65
CA ASP A 305 -9.04 34.34 13.27
C ASP A 305 -9.58 32.92 13.27
N LEU A 306 -9.05 32.02 14.11
CA LEU A 306 -9.58 30.67 14.29
C LEU A 306 -10.97 30.71 14.90
N GLN A 307 -11.21 31.56 15.90
CA GLN A 307 -12.52 31.81 16.47
C GLN A 307 -13.51 32.27 15.40
N THR A 308 -13.12 33.25 14.58
CA THR A 308 -13.97 33.77 13.48
C THR A 308 -14.30 32.67 12.48
N GLN A 309 -13.32 31.85 12.06
CA GLN A 309 -13.56 30.74 11.15
C GLN A 309 -14.49 29.69 11.76
N SER A 310 -14.28 29.35 13.04
CA SER A 310 -15.13 28.41 13.77
C SER A 310 -16.58 28.90 13.82
N ASN A 311 -16.78 30.16 14.18
CA ASN A 311 -18.12 30.79 14.21
C ASN A 311 -18.77 30.80 12.82
N GLN A 312 -18.04 31.14 11.76
CA GLN A 312 -18.57 31.11 10.38
C GLN A 312 -19.04 29.71 9.96
N ILE A 313 -18.31 28.65 10.34
CA ILE A 313 -18.69 27.26 10.06
C ILE A 313 -19.94 26.86 10.84
N ILE A 314 -20.00 27.24 12.11
CA ILE A 314 -21.16 27.00 12.96
C ILE A 314 -22.40 27.69 12.37
N ASP A 315 -22.33 29.00 12.12
CA ASP A 315 -23.43 29.81 11.60
C ASP A 315 -23.91 29.37 10.21
N SER A 316 -22.98 29.04 9.32
CA SER A 316 -23.31 28.69 7.94
C SER A 316 -23.87 27.27 7.78
N SER A 317 -23.50 26.36 8.63
CA SER A 317 -23.77 24.92 8.45
C SER A 317 -24.29 24.22 9.68
N LEU A 318 -23.57 24.23 10.80
CA LEU A 318 -23.86 23.37 11.94
C LEU A 318 -25.15 23.73 12.65
N ILE A 319 -25.46 25.02 12.85
CA ILE A 319 -26.73 25.47 13.41
C ILE A 319 -27.91 24.97 12.57
N ASN A 320 -27.81 25.05 11.24
CA ASN A 320 -28.86 24.58 10.34
C ASN A 320 -29.09 23.07 10.44
N TYR A 321 -28.01 22.28 10.58
CA TYR A 321 -28.14 20.82 10.78
C TYR A 321 -28.70 20.51 12.17
N GLY A 322 -28.30 21.23 13.21
CA GLY A 322 -28.84 21.13 14.53
C GLY A 322 -30.36 21.43 14.58
N ARG A 323 -30.80 22.52 13.94
CA ARG A 323 -32.21 22.85 13.78
C ARG A 323 -32.98 21.73 13.07
N ARG A 324 -32.50 21.23 11.98
CA ARG A 324 -33.11 20.08 11.28
C ARG A 324 -33.21 18.83 12.14
N LEU A 325 -32.21 18.57 12.97
CA LEU A 325 -32.23 17.45 13.90
C LEU A 325 -33.27 17.66 15.01
N ALA A 326 -33.39 18.89 15.55
CA ALA A 326 -34.41 19.27 16.54
C ALA A 326 -35.82 19.18 15.94
N ASP A 327 -36.05 19.68 14.74
CA ASP A 327 -37.31 19.59 14.01
C ASP A 327 -37.68 18.13 13.74
N PHE A 328 -36.72 17.33 13.29
CA PHE A 328 -36.92 15.88 13.09
C PHE A 328 -37.39 15.21 14.38
N LYS A 329 -36.72 15.46 15.51
CA LYS A 329 -37.08 14.90 16.83
C LYS A 329 -38.49 15.32 17.23
N ALA A 330 -38.83 16.62 17.09
CA ALA A 330 -40.14 17.14 17.46
C ALA A 330 -41.27 16.52 16.62
N GLU A 331 -41.11 16.44 15.30
CA GLU A 331 -42.09 15.84 14.42
C GLU A 331 -42.21 14.32 14.61
N TYR A 332 -41.09 13.63 14.82
CA TYR A 332 -41.09 12.21 15.15
C TYR A 332 -41.78 11.92 16.48
N SER A 333 -41.54 12.73 17.52
CA SER A 333 -42.22 12.63 18.80
C SER A 333 -43.73 12.82 18.67
N THR A 334 -44.17 13.78 17.84
CA THR A 334 -45.57 14.02 17.54
C THR A 334 -46.22 12.81 16.85
N LEU A 335 -45.50 12.17 15.91
CA LEU A 335 -45.98 10.99 15.23
C LEU A 335 -46.14 9.80 16.19
N LEU A 336 -45.21 9.61 17.12
CA LEU A 336 -45.25 8.56 18.13
C LEU A 336 -46.39 8.78 19.15
N GLN A 337 -46.57 10.01 19.63
CA GLN A 337 -47.66 10.35 20.57
C GLN A 337 -49.03 10.06 19.96
N ALA A 338 -49.21 10.29 18.68
CA ALA A 338 -50.43 9.94 17.97
C ALA A 338 -50.73 8.43 17.96
N ASN A 339 -49.70 7.60 18.16
CA ASN A 339 -49.78 6.14 18.25
C ASN A 339 -49.71 5.64 19.71
N GLY A 340 -49.69 6.53 20.73
CA GLY A 340 -49.57 6.15 22.15
C GLY A 340 -48.15 5.70 22.56
N GLU A 341 -47.14 6.04 21.79
CA GLU A 341 -45.75 5.71 22.02
C GLU A 341 -44.92 6.96 22.39
N SER A 342 -43.72 6.79 22.91
CA SER A 342 -42.79 7.88 23.21
C SER A 342 -41.38 7.57 22.65
N VAL A 343 -40.68 8.60 22.21
CA VAL A 343 -39.23 8.51 21.94
C VAL A 343 -38.55 8.31 23.30
N GLY A 344 -37.63 7.34 23.40
CA GLY A 344 -36.77 7.20 24.56
C GLY A 344 -36.04 8.51 24.87
N GLN A 345 -35.50 8.65 26.08
CA GLN A 345 -34.86 9.89 26.55
C GLN A 345 -33.73 10.29 25.60
N VAL A 346 -33.98 11.27 24.74
CA VAL A 346 -33.01 11.92 23.88
C VAL A 346 -32.86 13.34 24.35
N SER A 347 -31.73 13.65 24.93
CA SER A 347 -31.42 14.98 25.41
C SER A 347 -30.74 15.79 24.32
N LEU A 348 -31.51 16.34 23.38
CA LEU A 348 -31.00 17.42 22.53
C LEU A 348 -31.07 18.73 23.37
N THR A 349 -30.14 18.89 24.29
CA THR A 349 -30.09 20.07 25.14
C THR A 349 -28.92 20.96 24.75
N PRO A 350 -29.06 22.29 24.80
CA PRO A 350 -27.96 23.23 24.59
C PRO A 350 -26.75 22.98 25.50
N GLU A 351 -26.93 22.36 26.65
CA GLU A 351 -25.88 22.01 27.62
C GLU A 351 -24.78 21.10 27.04
N THR A 352 -25.03 20.43 25.93
CA THR A 352 -24.01 19.64 25.20
C THR A 352 -23.00 20.54 24.49
N PHE A 353 -23.35 21.79 24.22
CA PHE A 353 -22.53 22.81 23.60
C PHE A 353 -22.05 23.79 24.66
N THR A 354 -20.75 23.97 24.77
CA THR A 354 -20.14 25.02 25.56
C THR A 354 -20.07 26.27 24.69
N GLY A 355 -20.89 27.28 24.98
CA GLY A 355 -21.03 28.51 24.19
C GLY A 355 -22.47 28.82 23.78
N ASN A 356 -22.70 30.01 23.22
CA ASN A 356 -24.05 30.53 22.99
C ASN A 356 -24.75 29.94 21.76
N TRP A 357 -24.02 29.30 20.83
CA TRP A 357 -24.59 28.84 19.58
C TRP A 357 -25.60 27.69 19.71
N GLY A 358 -25.52 26.93 20.81
CA GLY A 358 -26.51 25.89 21.14
C GLY A 358 -27.90 26.43 21.34
N ASP A 359 -28.03 27.67 21.82
CA ASP A 359 -29.34 28.35 22.06
C ASP A 359 -30.03 28.68 20.74
N ASP A 360 -29.29 28.82 19.64
CA ASP A 360 -29.84 29.05 18.31
C ASP A 360 -30.44 27.80 17.67
N ILE A 361 -30.20 26.61 18.24
CA ILE A 361 -30.77 25.34 17.81
C ILE A 361 -32.16 25.17 18.43
N THR A 362 -33.11 25.94 17.96
CA THR A 362 -34.52 25.84 18.38
C THR A 362 -35.36 25.23 17.28
N VAL A 363 -36.46 24.57 17.67
CA VAL A 363 -37.48 24.08 16.72
C VAL A 363 -38.05 25.27 15.95
N ASP A 364 -38.01 25.25 14.63
CA ASP A 364 -38.66 26.27 13.83
C ASP A 364 -40.17 26.02 13.82
N VAL A 365 -40.88 26.73 14.70
CA VAL A 365 -42.34 26.65 14.84
C VAL A 365 -43.11 27.13 13.59
N ASN A 366 -42.41 27.77 12.65
CA ASN A 366 -42.99 28.24 11.39
C ASN A 366 -42.75 27.27 10.23
N SER A 367 -41.98 26.21 10.44
CA SER A 367 -41.73 25.16 9.44
C SER A 367 -42.82 24.09 9.52
N PRO A 368 -43.84 24.09 8.68
CA PRO A 368 -44.94 23.17 8.84
C PRO A 368 -44.58 21.76 8.40
N ASN A 369 -44.56 20.81 9.31
CA ASN A 369 -44.64 19.36 9.04
C ASN A 369 -43.74 18.81 7.94
N THR A 370 -42.48 19.24 7.91
CA THR A 370 -41.54 18.87 6.84
C THR A 370 -41.22 17.37 6.79
N TYR A 371 -41.25 16.71 7.93
CA TYR A 371 -40.91 15.30 8.09
C TYR A 371 -42.10 14.35 8.25
N LEU A 372 -43.23 14.76 8.86
CA LEU A 372 -44.34 13.86 9.18
C LEU A 372 -44.80 12.96 8.03
N ASN A 373 -44.90 13.50 6.83
CA ASN A 373 -45.28 12.71 5.65
C ASN A 373 -44.14 11.88 5.07
N ARG A 374 -42.89 12.22 5.40
CA ARG A 374 -41.69 11.48 4.95
C ARG A 374 -41.37 10.30 5.87
N LEU A 375 -41.73 10.42 7.17
CA LEU A 375 -41.40 9.45 8.20
C LEU A 375 -42.51 8.41 8.42
N SER A 376 -43.69 8.59 7.78
CA SER A 376 -44.86 7.75 8.01
C SER A 376 -45.39 7.08 6.75
N ASN A 377 -46.09 5.97 6.97
CA ASN A 377 -47.03 5.41 6.02
C ASN A 377 -48.45 5.90 6.36
N VAL A 378 -49.21 6.29 5.35
CA VAL A 378 -50.58 6.79 5.49
C VAL A 378 -51.52 5.65 5.10
N THR A 379 -52.34 5.21 6.05
CA THR A 379 -53.41 4.25 5.80
C THR A 379 -54.74 4.94 6.01
N VAL A 380 -55.63 4.88 5.01
CA VAL A 380 -56.98 5.43 5.06
C VAL A 380 -57.96 4.26 5.24
N THR A 381 -58.65 4.23 6.39
CA THR A 381 -59.71 3.23 6.65
C THR A 381 -61.01 3.97 6.92
N GLY A 382 -61.92 3.97 5.93
CA GLY A 382 -63.12 4.79 6.00
C GLY A 382 -62.82 6.29 5.98
N ASN A 383 -63.33 7.03 6.94
CA ASN A 383 -63.07 8.47 7.08
C ASN A 383 -61.89 8.80 8.01
N THR A 384 -61.14 7.79 8.44
CA THR A 384 -60.03 7.98 9.40
C THR A 384 -58.70 7.77 8.69
N THR A 385 -57.81 8.78 8.75
CA THR A 385 -56.44 8.69 8.28
C THR A 385 -55.52 8.36 9.46
N VAL A 386 -54.87 7.22 9.40
CA VAL A 386 -53.88 6.80 10.41
C VAL A 386 -52.46 6.91 9.78
N LYS A 387 -51.56 7.62 10.47
CA LYS A 387 -50.14 7.71 10.11
C LYS A 387 -49.36 6.81 11.07
N GLN A 388 -48.68 5.82 10.51
CA GLN A 388 -47.79 4.93 11.26
C GLN A 388 -46.32 5.23 10.89
N VAL A 389 -45.42 5.08 11.87
CA VAL A 389 -43.97 5.24 11.65
C VAL A 389 -43.48 4.24 10.61
N ASP A 390 -42.72 4.72 9.66
CA ASP A 390 -41.98 3.90 8.70
C ASP A 390 -40.48 3.98 9.03
N TYR A 391 -39.98 2.99 9.75
CA TYR A 391 -38.59 2.96 10.24
C TYR A 391 -37.57 3.00 9.10
N THR A 392 -37.90 2.49 7.91
CA THR A 392 -37.03 2.57 6.73
C THR A 392 -36.86 4.03 6.29
N LYS A 393 -37.95 4.79 6.27
CA LYS A 393 -37.90 6.22 5.94
C LYS A 393 -37.23 7.04 7.02
N VAL A 394 -37.47 6.72 8.30
CA VAL A 394 -36.78 7.31 9.44
C VAL A 394 -35.27 7.12 9.33
N GLN A 395 -34.83 5.88 9.07
CA GLN A 395 -33.44 5.55 8.88
C GLN A 395 -32.81 6.37 7.74
N ALA A 396 -33.46 6.43 6.58
CA ALA A 396 -32.97 7.15 5.40
C ALA A 396 -32.79 8.66 5.66
N GLU A 397 -33.71 9.30 6.37
CA GLU A 397 -33.59 10.73 6.71
C GLU A 397 -32.49 10.97 7.77
N LEU A 398 -32.32 10.08 8.75
CA LEU A 398 -31.21 10.15 9.70
C LEU A 398 -29.85 9.94 9.04
N GLU A 399 -29.72 8.99 8.11
CA GLU A 399 -28.50 8.78 7.33
C GLU A 399 -28.12 10.02 6.48
N LYS A 400 -29.12 10.69 5.93
CA LYS A 400 -28.91 11.94 5.21
C LYS A 400 -28.40 13.05 6.13
N LEU A 401 -28.97 13.22 7.32
CA LEU A 401 -28.50 14.19 8.30
C LEU A 401 -27.10 13.86 8.77
N LEU A 402 -26.81 12.60 9.07
CA LEU A 402 -25.48 12.13 9.44
C LEU A 402 -24.45 12.47 8.36
N LYS A 403 -24.76 12.15 7.10
CA LYS A 403 -23.87 12.43 5.97
C LYS A 403 -23.61 13.92 5.80
N GLN A 404 -24.64 14.75 5.95
CA GLN A 404 -24.50 16.21 5.85
C GLN A 404 -23.63 16.77 6.98
N THR A 405 -23.85 16.32 8.22
CA THR A 405 -23.06 16.73 9.39
C THR A 405 -21.60 16.28 9.25
N THR A 406 -21.36 15.01 8.89
CA THR A 406 -19.98 14.51 8.71
C THR A 406 -19.24 15.21 7.57
N THR A 407 -19.93 15.54 6.47
CA THR A 407 -19.34 16.29 5.36
C THR A 407 -18.97 17.71 5.79
N ALA A 408 -19.84 18.40 6.52
CA ALA A 408 -19.57 19.75 7.01
C ALA A 408 -18.40 19.77 8.00
N MET A 409 -18.35 18.81 8.92
CA MET A 409 -17.25 18.68 9.88
C MET A 409 -15.91 18.37 9.18
N THR A 410 -15.90 17.48 8.20
CA THR A 410 -14.69 17.19 7.42
C THR A 410 -14.19 18.45 6.67
N ALA A 411 -15.11 19.23 6.11
CA ALA A 411 -14.75 20.50 5.45
C ALA A 411 -14.19 21.52 6.46
N ALA A 412 -14.74 21.57 7.68
CA ALA A 412 -14.26 22.42 8.76
C ALA A 412 -12.81 22.08 9.13
N PHE A 413 -12.52 20.81 9.37
CA PHE A 413 -11.15 20.34 9.65
C PHE A 413 -10.19 20.70 8.52
N GLY A 414 -10.57 20.47 7.26
CA GLY A 414 -9.76 20.89 6.12
C GLY A 414 -9.52 22.40 6.03
N SER A 415 -10.40 23.23 6.62
CA SER A 415 -10.18 24.68 6.73
C SER A 415 -9.19 25.01 7.85
N PHE A 416 -9.31 24.35 9.00
CA PHE A 416 -8.40 24.52 10.13
C PHE A 416 -6.97 24.05 9.79
N ASP A 417 -6.83 22.93 9.10
CA ASP A 417 -5.51 22.45 8.62
C ASP A 417 -4.84 23.46 7.68
N ARG A 418 -5.61 24.06 6.76
CA ARG A 418 -5.07 25.12 5.88
C ARG A 418 -4.66 26.36 6.65
N TYR A 419 -5.43 26.76 7.64
CA TYR A 419 -5.10 27.91 8.48
C TYR A 419 -3.84 27.65 9.30
N GLN A 420 -3.75 26.50 9.96
CA GLN A 420 -2.56 26.07 10.70
C GLN A 420 -1.32 26.03 9.80
N SER A 421 -1.43 25.41 8.61
CA SER A 421 -0.33 25.33 7.65
C SER A 421 0.14 26.72 7.15
N PHE A 422 -0.79 27.67 7.01
CA PHE A 422 -0.46 29.05 6.65
C PHE A 422 0.34 29.75 7.77
N GLN A 423 -0.13 29.63 9.02
CA GLN A 423 0.56 30.18 10.20
C GLN A 423 1.96 29.55 10.37
N GLU A 424 2.05 28.24 10.21
CA GLU A 424 3.30 27.49 10.28
C GLU A 424 4.31 27.97 9.22
N SER A 425 3.88 28.11 7.98
CA SER A 425 4.75 28.57 6.90
C SER A 425 5.29 29.98 7.15
N ALA A 426 4.45 30.86 7.73
CA ALA A 426 4.86 32.19 8.12
C ALA A 426 5.93 32.18 9.21
N LEU A 427 5.79 31.32 10.23
CA LEU A 427 6.77 31.15 11.30
C LEU A 427 8.08 30.54 10.81
N ILE A 428 8.02 29.47 10.02
CA ILE A 428 9.21 28.82 9.45
C ILE A 428 10.08 29.83 8.71
N SER A 429 9.48 30.75 7.97
CA SER A 429 10.20 31.79 7.24
C SER A 429 10.93 32.79 8.16
N GLN A 430 10.46 32.98 9.39
CA GLN A 430 11.00 33.92 10.37
C GLN A 430 11.99 33.28 11.35
N VAL A 431 12.09 31.93 11.38
CA VAL A 431 12.96 31.14 12.27
C VAL A 431 13.99 30.36 11.46
N PRO A 432 15.13 30.97 11.06
CA PRO A 432 16.15 30.28 10.23
C PRO A 432 16.69 28.99 10.87
N MET A 433 16.72 28.92 12.21
CA MET A 433 17.19 27.74 12.96
C MET A 433 16.30 26.51 12.71
N TYR A 434 15.01 26.69 12.37
CA TYR A 434 14.13 25.58 12.00
C TYR A 434 14.70 24.77 10.83
N ALA A 435 15.11 25.44 9.74
CA ALA A 435 15.68 24.75 8.58
C ALA A 435 16.97 23.98 8.93
N THR A 436 17.81 24.55 9.79
CA THR A 436 19.05 23.90 10.26
C THR A 436 18.74 22.63 11.05
N ILE A 437 17.79 22.71 11.99
CA ILE A 437 17.39 21.58 12.83
C ILE A 437 16.75 20.49 11.95
N VAL A 438 15.81 20.84 11.09
CA VAL A 438 15.14 19.88 10.17
C VAL A 438 16.13 19.21 9.24
N SER A 439 17.16 19.93 8.77
CA SER A 439 18.24 19.32 7.98
C SER A 439 19.00 18.25 8.77
N LYS A 440 19.30 18.51 10.04
CA LYS A 440 19.96 17.53 10.94
C LYS A 440 19.05 16.33 11.22
N LEU A 441 17.77 16.56 11.53
CA LEU A 441 16.80 15.49 11.77
C LEU A 441 16.64 14.59 10.54
N ASN A 442 16.56 15.17 9.33
CA ASN A 442 16.48 14.41 8.10
C ASN A 442 17.74 13.59 7.80
N GLN A 443 18.91 13.95 8.32
CA GLN A 443 20.11 13.13 8.18
C GLN A 443 20.03 11.82 8.98
N SER A 444 19.22 11.74 10.02
CA SER A 444 19.06 10.55 10.86
C SER A 444 17.92 9.62 10.43
N LEU A 445 17.05 10.02 9.47
CA LEU A 445 15.82 9.29 9.09
C LEU A 445 15.89 8.54 7.76
N ASN A 446 17.05 8.35 7.19
CA ASN A 446 17.14 8.03 5.77
C ASN A 446 17.35 6.55 5.45
N THR A 447 17.28 5.66 6.44
CA THR A 447 17.56 4.23 6.25
C THR A 447 16.31 3.47 5.85
N VAL A 448 16.34 2.81 4.70
CA VAL A 448 15.20 2.03 4.15
C VAL A 448 15.68 0.67 3.65
N PRO A 449 14.94 -0.44 3.94
CA PRO A 449 15.28 -1.74 3.38
C PRO A 449 15.20 -1.74 1.84
N PRO A 450 16.07 -2.52 1.16
CA PRO A 450 16.24 -2.42 -0.29
C PRO A 450 15.10 -3.00 -1.13
N SER A 451 14.23 -3.84 -0.58
CA SER A 451 13.23 -4.60 -1.35
C SER A 451 12.35 -3.73 -2.25
N GLY A 452 11.94 -2.54 -1.79
CA GLY A 452 11.13 -1.61 -2.59
C GLY A 452 11.87 -1.10 -3.82
N ALA A 453 13.12 -0.65 -3.67
CA ALA A 453 13.95 -0.22 -4.79
C ALA A 453 14.21 -1.36 -5.79
N ILE A 454 14.49 -2.56 -5.28
CA ILE A 454 14.72 -3.76 -6.09
C ILE A 454 13.47 -4.15 -6.89
N ALA A 455 12.28 -4.06 -6.30
CA ALA A 455 11.02 -4.28 -7.03
C ALA A 455 10.87 -3.29 -8.19
N GLY A 456 11.24 -2.02 -7.99
CA GLY A 456 11.28 -1.01 -9.04
C GLY A 456 12.26 -1.36 -10.16
N VAL A 457 13.48 -1.80 -9.81
CA VAL A 457 14.48 -2.29 -10.79
C VAL A 457 13.94 -3.49 -11.57
N TYR A 458 13.24 -4.43 -10.94
CA TYR A 458 12.62 -5.55 -11.66
C TYR A 458 11.59 -5.05 -12.66
N ALA A 459 10.70 -4.14 -12.25
CA ALA A 459 9.70 -3.57 -13.13
C ALA A 459 10.32 -2.82 -14.32
N GLN A 460 11.35 -2.01 -14.06
CA GLN A 460 12.08 -1.29 -15.10
C GLN A 460 12.74 -2.22 -16.12
N ILE A 461 13.44 -3.26 -15.63
CA ILE A 461 14.13 -4.22 -16.50
C ILE A 461 13.14 -5.05 -17.31
N ASP A 462 12.10 -5.57 -16.67
CA ASP A 462 11.08 -6.36 -17.35
C ASP A 462 10.42 -5.58 -18.49
N THR A 463 10.12 -4.30 -18.26
CA THR A 463 9.51 -3.44 -19.28
C THR A 463 10.47 -3.05 -20.41
N THR A 464 11.76 -2.81 -20.11
CA THR A 464 12.72 -2.28 -21.09
C THR A 464 13.53 -3.35 -21.79
N ARG A 465 13.82 -4.47 -21.12
CA ARG A 465 14.74 -5.51 -21.57
C ARG A 465 14.16 -6.93 -21.53
N GLY A 466 13.00 -7.12 -20.89
CA GLY A 466 12.38 -8.41 -20.64
C GLY A 466 12.87 -9.12 -19.38
N VAL A 467 12.01 -9.98 -18.82
CA VAL A 467 12.25 -10.74 -17.56
C VAL A 467 13.48 -11.65 -17.63
N TRP A 468 13.91 -12.04 -18.82
CA TRP A 468 15.11 -12.86 -19.08
C TRP A 468 16.43 -12.12 -18.85
N LYS A 469 16.41 -10.79 -18.73
CA LYS A 469 17.61 -10.01 -18.34
C LYS A 469 17.75 -10.07 -16.82
N SER A 470 18.93 -10.46 -16.34
CA SER A 470 19.23 -10.43 -14.90
C SER A 470 19.06 -9.01 -14.33
N PRO A 471 18.36 -8.83 -13.21
CA PRO A 471 18.17 -7.53 -12.56
C PRO A 471 19.41 -7.12 -11.75
N ALA A 472 20.55 -7.15 -12.39
CA ALA A 472 21.85 -6.83 -11.82
C ALA A 472 22.64 -5.91 -12.76
N ASN A 473 23.64 -5.21 -12.21
CA ASN A 473 24.40 -4.15 -12.86
C ASN A 473 23.47 -3.01 -13.31
N VAL A 474 22.63 -2.53 -12.38
CA VAL A 474 21.65 -1.45 -12.58
C VAL A 474 21.77 -0.46 -11.43
N SER A 475 21.76 0.82 -11.78
CA SER A 475 21.83 1.92 -10.81
C SER A 475 20.53 2.05 -10.04
N LEU A 476 20.65 2.40 -8.76
CA LEU A 476 19.53 2.75 -7.91
C LEU A 476 19.37 4.27 -7.84
N ASN A 477 18.13 4.74 -7.96
CA ASN A 477 17.73 6.13 -7.83
C ASN A 477 17.14 6.40 -6.44
N GLY A 478 17.19 7.68 -6.00
CA GLY A 478 16.61 8.10 -4.71
C GLY A 478 17.47 7.75 -3.50
N ILE A 479 18.73 7.36 -3.69
CA ILE A 479 19.66 7.00 -2.61
C ILE A 479 20.92 7.85 -2.66
N ILE A 480 21.48 8.13 -1.49
CA ILE A 480 22.70 8.93 -1.28
C ILE A 480 23.83 8.14 -0.62
N GLY A 481 23.51 6.98 -0.05
CA GLY A 481 24.46 6.12 0.63
C GLY A 481 23.95 4.70 0.86
N LEU A 482 24.79 3.90 1.45
CA LEU A 482 24.51 2.56 1.95
C LEU A 482 24.87 2.52 3.43
N THR A 483 24.18 1.69 4.20
CA THR A 483 24.49 1.49 5.62
C THR A 483 25.78 0.70 5.85
N ASP A 484 26.21 -0.05 4.83
CA ASP A 484 27.46 -0.83 4.86
C ASP A 484 28.12 -0.81 3.47
N ASP A 485 29.44 -0.63 3.41
CA ASP A 485 30.24 -0.56 2.19
C ASP A 485 30.92 -1.92 1.91
N ILE A 486 30.31 -2.72 1.06
CA ILE A 486 30.77 -4.07 0.75
C ILE A 486 31.88 -4.06 -0.32
N ASN A 487 33.02 -4.65 -0.01
CA ASN A 487 34.11 -4.87 -0.95
C ASN A 487 34.07 -6.25 -1.62
N ASP A 488 34.99 -6.52 -2.57
CA ASP A 488 35.02 -7.79 -3.33
C ASP A 488 35.25 -9.01 -2.43
N ARG A 489 36.04 -8.88 -1.37
CA ARG A 489 36.34 -9.96 -0.43
C ARG A 489 35.13 -10.35 0.40
N GLU A 490 34.37 -9.36 0.82
CA GLU A 490 33.15 -9.53 1.61
C GLU A 490 31.99 -10.05 0.77
N GLN A 491 31.89 -9.62 -0.48
CA GLN A 491 30.86 -10.10 -1.40
C GLN A 491 31.02 -11.59 -1.76
N GLY A 492 32.25 -12.12 -1.78
CA GLY A 492 32.51 -13.50 -2.14
C GLY A 492 31.64 -14.51 -1.35
N PRO A 493 31.70 -14.51 0.00
CA PRO A 493 30.86 -15.35 0.85
C PRO A 493 29.36 -15.03 0.78
N MET A 494 28.96 -13.83 0.40
CA MET A 494 27.55 -13.50 0.15
C MET A 494 27.03 -14.22 -1.09
N ASN A 495 27.78 -14.15 -2.17
CA ASN A 495 27.38 -14.67 -3.48
C ASN A 495 27.45 -16.19 -3.56
N ILE A 496 28.54 -16.80 -3.04
CA ILE A 496 28.74 -18.25 -3.04
C ILE A 496 29.00 -18.70 -1.60
N HIS A 497 28.07 -19.44 -1.05
CA HIS A 497 28.16 -19.96 0.32
C HIS A 497 27.93 -21.46 0.37
N GLU A 498 28.52 -22.14 1.34
CA GLU A 498 28.39 -23.60 1.51
C GLU A 498 26.95 -24.06 1.71
N THR A 499 26.11 -23.25 2.38
CA THR A 499 24.68 -23.52 2.56
C THR A 499 23.85 -23.32 1.29
N GLY A 500 24.43 -22.80 0.22
CA GLY A 500 23.75 -22.49 -1.04
C GLY A 500 22.91 -21.21 -1.02
N LYS A 501 22.70 -20.56 0.13
CA LYS A 501 21.85 -19.40 0.28
C LYS A 501 22.60 -18.12 -0.09
N SER A 502 22.51 -17.74 -1.38
CA SER A 502 23.14 -16.52 -1.89
C SER A 502 22.38 -15.26 -1.45
N ILE A 503 23.14 -14.20 -1.18
CA ILE A 503 22.63 -12.86 -0.85
C ILE A 503 23.22 -11.88 -1.87
N ASN A 504 22.38 -11.07 -2.48
CA ASN A 504 22.79 -10.13 -3.52
C ASN A 504 23.25 -8.83 -2.88
N ALA A 505 24.48 -8.42 -3.19
CA ALA A 505 25.04 -7.18 -2.67
C ALA A 505 24.55 -5.97 -3.47
N ILE A 506 24.34 -4.84 -2.76
CA ILE A 506 24.23 -3.52 -3.35
C ILE A 506 25.53 -2.80 -3.02
N ARG A 507 26.19 -2.21 -4.03
CA ARG A 507 27.55 -1.68 -3.86
C ARG A 507 27.72 -0.31 -4.51
N LYS A 508 28.64 0.47 -3.97
CA LYS A 508 29.06 1.75 -4.52
C LYS A 508 30.25 1.55 -5.47
N PHE A 509 30.14 2.08 -6.68
CA PHE A 509 31.22 2.10 -7.67
C PHE A 509 31.60 3.53 -8.03
N THR A 510 32.91 3.80 -8.04
CA THR A 510 33.42 5.13 -8.39
C THR A 510 33.01 5.50 -9.82
N GLY A 511 32.33 6.63 -9.96
CA GLY A 511 31.86 7.12 -11.27
C GLY A 511 30.60 6.45 -11.82
N GLN A 512 30.06 5.43 -11.14
CA GLN A 512 28.82 4.74 -11.57
C GLN A 512 27.70 4.80 -10.53
N GLY A 513 28.01 5.24 -9.28
CA GLY A 513 27.03 5.32 -8.22
C GLY A 513 26.77 3.99 -7.52
N PHE A 514 25.54 3.80 -7.07
CA PHE A 514 25.11 2.61 -6.32
C PHE A 514 24.46 1.61 -7.27
N LEU A 515 25.00 0.41 -7.35
CA LEU A 515 24.55 -0.63 -8.27
C LEU A 515 24.05 -1.86 -7.52
N VAL A 516 23.00 -2.47 -8.04
CA VAL A 516 22.62 -3.85 -7.68
C VAL A 516 23.69 -4.78 -8.28
N TRP A 517 24.52 -5.43 -7.44
CA TRP A 517 25.68 -6.19 -7.88
C TRP A 517 25.56 -7.68 -7.58
N GLY A 518 24.36 -8.22 -7.76
CA GLY A 518 24.03 -9.63 -7.62
C GLY A 518 22.73 -9.98 -8.32
N GLY A 519 22.63 -11.20 -8.84
CA GLY A 519 21.48 -11.68 -9.60
C GLY A 519 21.12 -13.13 -9.30
N ARG A 520 21.41 -13.62 -8.08
CA ARG A 520 21.16 -15.00 -7.66
C ARG A 520 19.91 -15.12 -6.79
N THR A 521 19.24 -16.25 -6.94
CA THR A 521 18.21 -16.71 -6.01
C THR A 521 18.86 -17.21 -4.72
N LEU A 522 18.04 -17.50 -3.71
CA LEU A 522 18.53 -18.19 -2.50
C LEU A 522 19.02 -19.62 -2.79
N ASP A 523 18.65 -20.22 -3.91
CA ASP A 523 19.18 -21.53 -4.36
C ASP A 523 20.45 -21.33 -5.23
N GLY A 524 21.42 -20.60 -4.68
CA GLY A 524 22.59 -20.11 -5.40
C GLY A 524 23.58 -21.16 -5.85
N ASN A 525 23.52 -22.38 -5.29
CA ASN A 525 24.36 -23.51 -5.71
C ASN A 525 23.66 -24.41 -6.74
N SER A 526 22.38 -24.18 -7.04
CA SER A 526 21.65 -24.93 -8.06
C SER A 526 22.21 -24.65 -9.47
N ASN A 527 22.38 -25.67 -10.27
CA ASN A 527 22.75 -25.50 -11.68
C ASN A 527 21.59 -24.96 -12.51
N ASP A 528 20.35 -25.24 -12.12
CA ASP A 528 19.17 -24.88 -12.89
C ASP A 528 18.56 -23.55 -12.43
N TRP A 529 18.52 -23.29 -11.11
CA TRP A 529 17.71 -22.22 -10.54
C TRP A 529 18.50 -21.12 -9.83
N ARG A 530 19.83 -21.11 -9.94
CA ARG A 530 20.66 -20.10 -9.26
C ARG A 530 20.39 -18.66 -9.66
N TYR A 531 19.86 -18.40 -10.86
CA TYR A 531 19.66 -17.04 -11.37
C TYR A 531 18.20 -16.58 -11.30
N ILE A 532 18.00 -15.35 -10.86
CA ILE A 532 16.69 -14.72 -10.68
C ILE A 532 15.92 -14.67 -12.00
N ASN A 533 16.58 -14.21 -13.08
CA ASN A 533 15.95 -14.12 -14.40
C ASN A 533 15.49 -15.47 -14.93
N VAL A 534 16.22 -16.55 -14.66
CA VAL A 534 15.85 -17.91 -15.08
C VAL A 534 14.59 -18.37 -14.37
N ARG A 535 14.49 -18.18 -13.05
CA ARG A 535 13.28 -18.57 -12.30
C ARG A 535 12.08 -17.72 -12.67
N ARG A 536 12.25 -16.39 -12.80
CA ARG A 536 11.15 -15.49 -13.16
C ARG A 536 10.67 -15.71 -14.61
N LEU A 537 11.59 -15.99 -15.55
CA LEU A 537 11.23 -16.41 -16.91
C LEU A 537 10.41 -17.69 -16.89
N ALA A 538 10.81 -18.66 -16.08
CA ALA A 538 10.05 -19.90 -15.92
C ALA A 538 8.64 -19.65 -15.39
N ASN A 539 8.49 -18.83 -14.33
CA ASN A 539 7.17 -18.45 -13.82
C ASN A 539 6.29 -17.83 -14.92
N MET A 540 6.85 -16.90 -15.72
CA MET A 540 6.14 -16.27 -16.83
C MET A 540 5.67 -17.28 -17.88
N ILE A 541 6.56 -18.19 -18.31
CA ILE A 541 6.22 -19.23 -19.32
C ILE A 541 5.17 -20.19 -18.75
N GLU A 542 5.41 -20.70 -17.55
CA GLU A 542 4.55 -21.68 -16.88
C GLU A 542 3.13 -21.12 -16.73
N GLU A 543 2.97 -19.89 -16.19
CA GLU A 543 1.68 -19.27 -15.98
C GLU A 543 0.99 -18.83 -17.29
N SER A 544 1.73 -18.28 -18.26
CA SER A 544 1.18 -17.90 -19.57
C SER A 544 0.63 -19.12 -20.31
N VAL A 545 1.38 -20.23 -20.33
CA VAL A 545 0.95 -21.48 -20.96
C VAL A 545 -0.24 -22.10 -20.22
N LYS A 546 -0.22 -22.10 -18.87
CA LYS A 546 -1.32 -22.58 -18.05
C LYS A 546 -2.61 -21.83 -18.35
N LYS A 547 -2.59 -20.48 -18.36
CA LYS A 547 -3.77 -19.66 -18.70
C LYS A 547 -4.28 -19.91 -20.12
N ALA A 548 -3.39 -20.06 -21.09
CA ALA A 548 -3.78 -20.37 -22.46
C ALA A 548 -4.38 -21.77 -22.59
N CYS A 549 -3.85 -22.77 -21.87
CA CYS A 549 -4.36 -24.13 -21.88
C CYS A 549 -5.76 -24.26 -21.26
N ASN A 550 -6.21 -23.32 -20.42
CA ASN A 550 -7.57 -23.32 -19.86
C ASN A 550 -8.65 -23.32 -20.93
N HIS A 551 -8.39 -22.74 -22.10
CA HIS A 551 -9.35 -22.75 -23.23
C HIS A 551 -9.58 -24.17 -23.82
N TYR A 552 -8.68 -25.11 -23.55
CA TYR A 552 -8.78 -26.49 -24.03
C TYR A 552 -9.33 -27.46 -22.99
N VAL A 553 -9.66 -26.99 -21.80
CA VAL A 553 -10.31 -27.79 -20.75
C VAL A 553 -11.72 -28.14 -21.22
N PHE A 554 -12.09 -29.41 -21.17
CA PHE A 554 -13.31 -30.01 -21.71
C PHE A 554 -13.37 -30.12 -23.25
N GLU A 555 -12.35 -29.71 -24.01
CA GLU A 555 -12.25 -30.03 -25.43
C GLU A 555 -11.97 -31.53 -25.65
N PRO A 556 -12.38 -32.12 -26.79
CA PRO A 556 -12.13 -33.53 -27.09
C PRO A 556 -10.63 -33.86 -27.02
N ASN A 557 -10.26 -34.89 -26.26
CA ASN A 557 -8.87 -35.34 -26.11
C ASN A 557 -8.43 -36.16 -27.33
N ASN A 558 -8.18 -35.52 -28.47
CA ASN A 558 -7.88 -36.14 -29.77
C ASN A 558 -6.70 -35.43 -30.46
N SER A 559 -6.27 -36.01 -31.59
CA SER A 559 -5.12 -35.51 -32.35
C SER A 559 -5.26 -34.06 -32.82
N GLN A 560 -6.46 -33.59 -33.13
CA GLN A 560 -6.71 -32.21 -33.56
C GLN A 560 -6.40 -31.23 -32.41
N THR A 561 -6.94 -31.50 -31.22
CA THR A 561 -6.69 -30.68 -30.03
C THR A 561 -5.20 -30.70 -29.66
N TRP A 562 -4.53 -31.85 -29.76
CA TRP A 562 -3.09 -31.96 -29.48
C TRP A 562 -2.23 -31.08 -30.41
N VAL A 563 -2.55 -31.08 -31.73
CA VAL A 563 -1.86 -30.25 -32.72
C VAL A 563 -2.08 -28.75 -32.42
N ASN A 564 -3.30 -28.37 -32.08
CA ASN A 564 -3.63 -26.97 -31.77
C ASN A 564 -2.88 -26.47 -30.51
N VAL A 565 -2.93 -27.26 -29.42
CA VAL A 565 -2.21 -26.92 -28.18
C VAL A 565 -0.69 -26.85 -28.41
N LYS A 566 -0.13 -27.82 -29.16
CA LYS A 566 1.28 -27.83 -29.52
C LYS A 566 1.66 -26.57 -30.29
N GLY A 567 0.94 -26.26 -31.37
CA GLY A 567 1.22 -25.10 -32.22
C GLY A 567 1.08 -23.78 -31.46
N MET A 568 0.08 -23.65 -30.57
CA MET A 568 -0.09 -22.48 -29.71
C MET A 568 1.14 -22.24 -28.83
N ILE A 569 1.62 -23.28 -28.13
CA ILE A 569 2.79 -23.18 -27.24
C ILE A 569 4.08 -22.94 -28.04
N GLU A 570 4.27 -23.64 -29.17
CA GLU A 570 5.44 -23.45 -30.04
C GLU A 570 5.52 -22.03 -30.59
N ASN A 571 4.41 -21.45 -31.02
CA ASN A 571 4.36 -20.05 -31.47
C ASN A 571 4.75 -19.07 -30.36
N TYR A 572 4.24 -19.27 -29.14
CA TYR A 572 4.59 -18.44 -27.98
C TYR A 572 6.08 -18.54 -27.65
N LEU A 573 6.62 -19.76 -27.54
CA LEU A 573 8.04 -19.97 -27.24
C LEU A 573 8.96 -19.45 -28.33
N THR A 574 8.52 -19.48 -29.60
CA THR A 574 9.23 -18.85 -30.72
C THR A 574 9.33 -17.34 -30.54
N THR A 575 8.27 -16.70 -30.08
CA THR A 575 8.29 -15.25 -29.76
C THR A 575 9.27 -14.97 -28.61
N VAL A 576 9.19 -15.72 -27.50
CA VAL A 576 10.11 -15.57 -26.37
C VAL A 576 11.57 -15.80 -26.78
N TRP A 577 11.84 -16.76 -27.68
CA TRP A 577 13.17 -17.01 -28.24
C TRP A 577 13.64 -15.85 -29.14
N SER A 578 12.77 -15.37 -30.02
CA SER A 578 13.05 -14.24 -30.91
C SER A 578 13.42 -12.97 -30.15
N ASP A 579 12.78 -12.75 -29.02
CA ASP A 579 13.01 -11.61 -28.12
C ASP A 579 14.27 -11.78 -27.24
N GLY A 580 14.93 -12.96 -27.33
CA GLY A 580 16.20 -13.26 -26.65
C GLY A 580 16.02 -13.91 -25.26
N GLY A 581 14.83 -14.32 -24.89
CA GLY A 581 14.54 -15.00 -23.62
C GLY A 581 15.10 -16.43 -23.56
N LEU A 582 15.19 -17.12 -24.69
CA LEU A 582 15.73 -18.48 -24.78
C LEU A 582 17.04 -18.52 -25.54
N ALA A 583 17.94 -19.40 -25.10
CA ALA A 583 19.24 -19.64 -25.73
C ALA A 583 19.13 -20.69 -26.84
N GLY A 584 19.82 -20.48 -27.97
CA GLY A 584 19.84 -21.40 -29.08
C GLY A 584 19.93 -20.66 -30.41
N ALA A 585 20.71 -21.18 -31.36
CA ALA A 585 20.87 -20.56 -32.68
C ALA A 585 19.65 -20.74 -33.60
N LYS A 586 18.79 -21.70 -33.25
CA LYS A 586 17.51 -21.99 -33.92
C LYS A 586 16.48 -22.38 -32.91
N PRO A 587 15.16 -22.24 -33.22
CA PRO A 587 14.08 -22.61 -32.29
C PRO A 587 14.20 -24.05 -31.76
N GLU A 588 14.57 -25.00 -32.62
CA GLU A 588 14.72 -26.43 -32.24
C GLU A 588 15.83 -26.67 -31.21
N HIS A 589 16.78 -25.74 -31.06
CA HIS A 589 17.81 -25.79 -30.03
C HIS A 589 17.39 -25.07 -28.75
N ALA A 590 16.38 -24.22 -28.82
CA ALA A 590 15.93 -23.38 -27.73
C ALA A 590 14.82 -24.00 -26.92
N PHE A 591 13.91 -24.73 -27.57
CA PHE A 591 12.79 -25.38 -26.91
C PHE A 591 12.23 -26.57 -27.69
N PHE A 592 11.41 -27.38 -27.01
CA PHE A 592 10.59 -28.40 -27.65
C PHE A 592 9.23 -28.49 -26.95
N VAL A 593 8.18 -28.88 -27.71
CA VAL A 593 6.85 -29.17 -27.20
C VAL A 593 6.43 -30.54 -27.70
N ALA A 594 6.05 -31.42 -26.79
CA ALA A 594 5.60 -32.77 -27.11
C ALA A 594 4.21 -33.01 -26.50
N VAL A 595 3.30 -33.49 -27.31
CA VAL A 595 1.95 -33.96 -26.91
C VAL A 595 1.46 -34.99 -27.91
N GLY A 596 0.95 -36.12 -27.45
CA GLY A 596 0.38 -37.13 -28.29
C GLY A 596 0.35 -38.55 -27.70
N LEU A 597 -0.43 -39.40 -28.31
CA LEU A 597 -0.53 -40.82 -27.95
C LEU A 597 0.80 -41.53 -28.22
N ASN A 598 1.25 -42.33 -27.27
CA ASN A 598 2.56 -43.01 -27.27
C ASN A 598 3.79 -42.07 -27.29
N GLN A 599 3.59 -40.76 -27.21
CA GLN A 599 4.66 -39.75 -27.07
C GLN A 599 4.73 -39.21 -25.65
N THR A 600 3.62 -38.71 -25.12
CA THR A 600 3.49 -38.18 -23.76
C THR A 600 2.37 -38.86 -22.98
N MET A 601 1.42 -39.51 -23.64
CA MET A 601 0.22 -40.12 -23.07
C MET A 601 0.09 -41.58 -23.52
N THR A 602 -0.44 -42.39 -22.64
CA THR A 602 -0.93 -43.75 -22.94
C THR A 602 -2.39 -43.73 -23.35
N ALA A 603 -2.90 -44.82 -23.90
CA ALA A 603 -4.34 -44.97 -24.19
C ALA A 603 -5.21 -44.86 -22.90
N VAL A 604 -4.65 -45.25 -21.76
CA VAL A 604 -5.32 -45.11 -20.45
C VAL A 604 -5.47 -43.64 -20.08
N ASP A 605 -4.40 -42.83 -20.25
CA ASP A 605 -4.46 -41.40 -19.96
C ASP A 605 -5.52 -40.69 -20.82
N VAL A 606 -5.59 -41.02 -22.11
CA VAL A 606 -6.59 -40.44 -23.00
C VAL A 606 -8.02 -40.84 -22.57
N ASN A 607 -8.23 -42.10 -22.18
CA ASN A 607 -9.53 -42.59 -21.71
C ASN A 607 -9.94 -41.99 -20.35
N GLU A 608 -8.99 -41.69 -19.51
CA GLU A 608 -9.21 -40.99 -18.22
C GLU A 608 -9.31 -39.47 -18.36
N GLY A 609 -9.32 -38.95 -19.60
CA GLY A 609 -9.44 -37.51 -19.87
C GLY A 609 -8.16 -36.69 -19.56
N ARG A 610 -7.01 -37.34 -19.39
CA ARG A 610 -5.74 -36.66 -19.16
C ARG A 610 -5.04 -36.32 -20.48
N MET A 611 -4.76 -35.03 -20.70
CA MET A 611 -3.88 -34.56 -21.77
C MET A 611 -2.56 -34.10 -21.16
N ILE A 612 -1.44 -34.75 -21.49
CA ILE A 612 -0.13 -34.46 -20.95
C ILE A 612 0.72 -33.78 -22.02
N VAL A 613 1.06 -32.52 -21.77
CA VAL A 613 1.94 -31.72 -22.62
C VAL A 613 3.31 -31.60 -21.93
N LYS A 614 4.38 -31.95 -22.63
CA LYS A 614 5.75 -31.77 -22.14
C LYS A 614 6.40 -30.61 -22.87
N VAL A 615 6.87 -29.62 -22.13
CA VAL A 615 7.57 -28.45 -22.63
C VAL A 615 8.97 -28.43 -22.03
N GLY A 616 9.98 -28.31 -22.87
CA GLY A 616 11.37 -28.08 -22.44
C GLY A 616 11.92 -26.85 -23.12
N TYR A 617 12.67 -26.05 -22.37
CA TYR A 617 13.26 -24.80 -22.90
C TYR A 617 14.63 -24.52 -22.27
N ALA A 618 15.49 -23.82 -23.00
CA ALA A 618 16.83 -23.41 -22.60
C ALA A 618 16.82 -21.90 -22.26
N PRO A 619 16.73 -21.50 -20.97
CA PRO A 619 16.70 -20.10 -20.60
C PRO A 619 18.05 -19.41 -20.84
N SER A 620 18.01 -18.12 -21.23
CA SER A 620 19.21 -17.29 -21.31
C SER A 620 19.78 -17.06 -19.92
N ARG A 621 21.07 -17.31 -19.72
CA ARG A 621 21.78 -17.15 -18.45
C ARG A 621 22.73 -15.96 -18.50
N PRO A 622 22.90 -15.19 -17.42
CA PRO A 622 23.83 -14.07 -17.38
C PRO A 622 25.29 -14.57 -17.37
N ALA A 623 26.19 -13.80 -17.97
CA ALA A 623 27.63 -13.95 -17.77
C ALA A 623 28.01 -13.24 -16.47
N GLU A 624 28.07 -13.98 -15.35
CA GLU A 624 28.42 -13.46 -14.04
C GLU A 624 29.92 -13.23 -13.87
N PHE A 625 30.74 -14.11 -14.47
CA PHE A 625 32.21 -14.03 -14.43
C PHE A 625 32.75 -13.90 -15.83
N ILE A 626 33.51 -12.81 -16.10
CA ILE A 626 34.19 -12.57 -17.37
C ILE A 626 35.70 -12.68 -17.11
N ILE A 627 36.34 -13.67 -17.70
CA ILE A 627 37.79 -13.88 -17.60
C ILE A 627 38.42 -13.36 -18.87
N VAL A 628 39.30 -12.37 -18.76
CA VAL A 628 40.05 -11.81 -19.89
C VAL A 628 41.52 -12.18 -19.70
N GLU A 629 42.03 -12.98 -20.61
CA GLU A 629 43.45 -13.37 -20.61
C GLU A 629 44.24 -12.45 -21.54
N PHE A 630 45.25 -11.76 -21.02
CA PHE A 630 46.20 -10.99 -21.79
C PHE A 630 47.48 -11.79 -21.96
N LYS A 631 47.86 -12.07 -23.19
CA LYS A 631 49.12 -12.74 -23.53
C LYS A 631 50.04 -11.74 -24.23
N GLN A 632 51.19 -11.46 -23.62
CA GLN A 632 52.20 -10.62 -24.23
C GLN A 632 52.88 -11.40 -25.37
N MET A 633 52.79 -10.89 -26.58
CA MET A 633 53.49 -11.48 -27.73
C MET A 633 54.92 -10.99 -27.74
N LEU A 634 55.89 -11.93 -27.92
CA LEU A 634 57.28 -11.58 -28.19
C LEU A 634 57.33 -10.92 -29.58
N GLN A 635 58.10 -9.83 -29.65
CA GLN A 635 58.38 -9.15 -30.91
C GLN A 635 59.06 -10.15 -31.86
N GLN A 636 58.42 -10.48 -32.98
CA GLN A 636 59.09 -11.25 -34.05
C GLN A 636 60.00 -10.27 -34.79
N SER A 637 61.32 -10.52 -34.72
CA SER A 637 62.34 -9.80 -35.45
C SER A 637 62.34 -10.16 -36.93
#